data_e1ecefba52f79c97d5c1353ec4ae0dbb
#
_entry.id   e1ecefba52f79c97d5c1353ec4ae0dbb
#
_cell.length_a   1.000
_cell.length_b   1.000
_cell.length_c   1.000
_cell.angle_alpha   90.00
_cell.angle_beta   90.00
_cell.angle_gamma   90.00
#
_symmetry.space_group_name_H-M   'P 1'
#
loop_
_entity.id
_entity.type
_entity.pdbx_description
1 polymer ?
#
loop_
_entity_poly.entity_id
_entity_poly.type
_entity_poly.pdbx_seq_one_letter_code
_entity_poly.pdbx_strand_id
1 'polypeptide(L)'
;MAGKTWSLASAARFAREARTSTAAHMQTAPIARQWRKSKMMRAYDVHSANFRSREMARAMLFGGLGYRPPYPASWDEAAELMTADEARYLAAADLYVVTPQMCDVVIAAAQSLTLEDLKLVDDEDLPSPTGLLVLPYPLLVRSAGGDLGDYRAFCWHTPASFAAPDPTSPDGVRTRPAARISVYHDTHGPVRPDSFVDFAAEARRQGTPLPPLLLDAVRCLTFRAVETDAEAAGRSARAAKAVDGAYRRAAEAQGQNEDRVVGEYASGSEIEDVDDTFVLRFLYAFWRLCEQRIAEVEPVETNHAARVIAQRTGLSPEVRVIRLRQRAEHTGGEPTARNWQHRWLVKMHKVRQWYPSEQRHKVIYRGPYVKGPEGKPLLGGETVRALVR
;
A
#
# COMPACT_ATOMS: atom_id res chain seq x y z
N MET A 1 8.23 -27.16 4.85
CA MET A 1 9.29 -26.48 5.66
C MET A 1 8.60 -25.90 6.88
N ALA A 2 9.04 -26.26 8.11
CA ALA A 2 8.47 -25.69 9.32
C ALA A 2 8.62 -24.16 9.25
N GLY A 3 7.51 -23.44 9.30
CA GLY A 3 7.49 -22.00 9.18
C GLY A 3 8.40 -21.35 10.22
N LYS A 4 9.40 -20.59 9.78
CA LYS A 4 10.21 -19.77 10.68
C LYS A 4 9.26 -18.89 11.48
N THR A 5 9.22 -19.10 12.79
CA THR A 5 8.44 -18.26 13.71
C THR A 5 8.86 -16.80 13.49
N TRP A 6 7.89 -15.93 13.27
CA TRP A 6 8.14 -14.50 13.12
C TRP A 6 8.88 -13.96 14.35
N SER A 7 9.91 -13.17 14.13
CA SER A 7 10.60 -12.44 15.21
C SER A 7 10.92 -11.02 14.76
N LEU A 8 10.89 -10.09 15.71
CA LEU A 8 11.17 -8.69 15.45
C LEU A 8 12.56 -8.48 14.84
N ALA A 9 13.56 -9.19 15.34
CA ALA A 9 14.93 -9.11 14.83
C ALA A 9 15.04 -9.57 13.38
N SER A 10 14.33 -10.65 13.01
CA SER A 10 14.30 -11.14 11.62
C SER A 10 13.55 -10.19 10.70
N ALA A 11 12.43 -9.62 11.14
CA ALA A 11 11.64 -8.65 10.38
C ALA A 11 12.44 -7.36 10.12
N ALA A 12 13.10 -6.81 11.14
CA ALA A 12 13.94 -5.63 10.99
C ALA A 12 15.16 -5.87 10.08
N ARG A 13 15.79 -7.04 10.19
CA ARG A 13 16.88 -7.43 9.27
C ARG A 13 16.36 -7.50 7.83
N PHE A 14 15.24 -8.18 7.60
CA PHE A 14 14.64 -8.29 6.28
C PHE A 14 14.28 -6.92 5.70
N ALA A 15 13.69 -6.01 6.48
CA ALA A 15 13.34 -4.67 6.03
C ALA A 15 14.57 -3.88 5.54
N ARG A 16 15.69 -3.94 6.27
CA ARG A 16 16.95 -3.29 5.86
C ARG A 16 17.53 -3.91 4.58
N GLU A 17 17.57 -5.23 4.52
CA GLU A 17 18.05 -5.97 3.36
C GLU A 17 17.18 -5.72 2.13
N ALA A 18 15.87 -5.83 2.28
CA ALA A 18 14.91 -5.61 1.21
C ALA A 18 15.04 -4.20 0.63
N ARG A 19 15.08 -3.16 1.48
CA ARG A 19 15.30 -1.78 1.03
C ARG A 19 16.57 -1.64 0.20
N THR A 20 17.70 -2.11 0.75
CA THR A 20 19.01 -1.91 0.14
C THR A 20 19.17 -2.72 -1.14
N SER A 21 18.79 -4.01 -1.12
CA SER A 21 18.92 -4.90 -2.28
C SER A 21 17.97 -4.51 -3.40
N THR A 22 16.74 -4.11 -3.08
CA THR A 22 15.76 -3.69 -4.09
C THR A 22 16.18 -2.36 -4.72
N ALA A 23 16.64 -1.38 -3.93
CA ALA A 23 17.14 -0.12 -4.46
C ALA A 23 18.36 -0.35 -5.39
N ALA A 24 19.32 -1.17 -4.98
CA ALA A 24 20.47 -1.51 -5.80
C ALA A 24 20.08 -2.22 -7.11
N HIS A 25 19.13 -3.15 -7.03
CA HIS A 25 18.61 -3.84 -8.22
C HIS A 25 17.95 -2.86 -9.20
N MET A 26 17.14 -1.93 -8.70
CA MET A 26 16.52 -0.89 -9.54
C MET A 26 17.54 0.01 -10.24
N GLN A 27 18.64 0.34 -9.59
CA GLN A 27 19.68 1.21 -10.16
C GLN A 27 20.56 0.48 -11.18
N THR A 28 20.93 -0.78 -10.92
CA THR A 28 22.02 -1.43 -11.63
C THR A 28 21.59 -2.54 -12.58
N ALA A 29 20.44 -3.19 -12.34
CA ALA A 29 20.04 -4.34 -13.12
C ALA A 29 19.27 -3.96 -14.39
N PRO A 30 19.77 -4.26 -15.60
CA PRO A 30 19.04 -4.00 -16.85
C PRO A 30 17.66 -4.67 -16.87
N ILE A 31 17.56 -5.86 -16.27
CA ILE A 31 16.31 -6.61 -16.18
C ILE A 31 15.22 -5.86 -15.40
N ALA A 32 15.58 -5.03 -14.41
CA ALA A 32 14.62 -4.21 -13.68
C ALA A 32 13.93 -3.19 -14.61
N ARG A 33 14.69 -2.57 -15.51
CA ARG A 33 14.15 -1.66 -16.53
C ARG A 33 13.28 -2.39 -17.55
N GLN A 34 13.71 -3.58 -18.01
CA GLN A 34 12.91 -4.40 -18.92
C GLN A 34 11.57 -4.81 -18.29
N TRP A 35 11.60 -5.24 -17.03
CA TRP A 35 10.40 -5.57 -16.28
C TRP A 35 9.45 -4.36 -16.19
N ARG A 36 9.98 -3.19 -15.82
CA ARG A 36 9.20 -1.98 -15.70
C ARG A 36 8.62 -1.51 -17.02
N LYS A 37 9.41 -1.58 -18.09
CA LYS A 37 8.98 -1.28 -19.46
C LYS A 37 7.81 -2.17 -19.88
N SER A 38 7.90 -3.48 -19.69
CA SER A 38 6.84 -4.41 -20.07
C SER A 38 5.56 -4.19 -19.27
N LYS A 39 5.65 -3.90 -17.97
CA LYS A 39 4.46 -3.56 -17.14
C LYS A 39 3.79 -2.26 -17.61
N MET A 40 4.56 -1.23 -17.91
CA MET A 40 4.01 0.04 -18.40
C MET A 40 3.38 -0.09 -19.80
N MET A 41 4.00 -0.82 -20.71
CA MET A 41 3.45 -1.06 -22.04
C MET A 41 2.11 -1.80 -21.94
N ARG A 42 2.01 -2.85 -21.10
CA ARG A 42 0.76 -3.57 -20.87
C ARG A 42 -0.32 -2.65 -20.29
N ALA A 43 0.01 -1.83 -19.29
CA ALA A 43 -0.92 -0.86 -18.75
C ALA A 43 -1.35 0.18 -19.80
N TYR A 44 -0.42 0.63 -20.66
CA TYR A 44 -0.75 1.54 -21.76
C TYR A 44 -1.70 0.92 -22.78
N ASP A 45 -1.51 -0.35 -23.12
CA ASP A 45 -2.42 -1.04 -24.05
C ASP A 45 -3.86 -1.05 -23.51
N VAL A 46 -4.03 -1.29 -22.20
CA VAL A 46 -5.31 -1.20 -21.52
C VAL A 46 -5.90 0.22 -21.64
N HIS A 47 -5.11 1.25 -21.34
CA HIS A 47 -5.57 2.63 -21.44
C HIS A 47 -5.88 3.02 -22.89
N SER A 48 -5.02 2.65 -23.85
CA SER A 48 -5.18 3.02 -25.24
C SER A 48 -6.44 2.43 -25.88
N ALA A 49 -6.87 1.24 -25.43
CA ALA A 49 -8.11 0.63 -25.87
C ALA A 49 -9.38 1.36 -25.37
N ASN A 50 -9.25 2.22 -24.36
CA ASN A 50 -10.38 2.81 -23.65
C ASN A 50 -10.42 4.35 -23.73
N PHE A 51 -9.37 4.99 -24.20
CA PHE A 51 -9.32 6.43 -24.37
C PHE A 51 -9.32 6.84 -25.84
N ARG A 52 -9.92 8.02 -26.14
CA ARG A 52 -10.13 8.52 -27.51
C ARG A 52 -8.83 8.86 -28.24
N SER A 53 -7.76 9.18 -27.51
CA SER A 53 -6.45 9.47 -28.12
C SER A 53 -5.33 8.77 -27.37
N ARG A 54 -4.22 8.53 -28.09
CA ARG A 54 -3.00 7.95 -27.54
C ARG A 54 -2.33 8.88 -26.52
N GLU A 55 -2.41 10.18 -26.74
CA GLU A 55 -1.89 11.22 -25.84
C GLU A 55 -2.64 11.19 -24.51
N MET A 56 -3.98 11.10 -24.56
CA MET A 56 -4.80 10.99 -23.35
C MET A 56 -4.51 9.69 -22.59
N ALA A 57 -4.38 8.56 -23.27
CA ALA A 57 -4.01 7.29 -22.66
C ALA A 57 -2.65 7.39 -21.94
N ARG A 58 -1.67 8.02 -22.60
CA ARG A 58 -0.35 8.26 -22.03
C ARG A 58 -0.39 9.20 -20.83
N ALA A 59 -1.14 10.29 -20.93
CA ALA A 59 -1.33 11.24 -19.84
C ALA A 59 -1.99 10.60 -18.62
N MET A 60 -3.01 9.76 -18.82
CA MET A 60 -3.64 9.00 -17.74
C MET A 60 -2.71 8.01 -17.10
N LEU A 61 -1.93 7.27 -17.90
CA LEU A 61 -0.96 6.31 -17.37
C LEU A 61 0.09 7.03 -16.50
N PHE A 62 0.80 8.01 -17.06
CA PHE A 62 1.88 8.68 -16.34
C PHE A 62 1.38 9.53 -15.18
N GLY A 63 0.22 10.18 -15.34
CA GLY A 63 -0.44 10.92 -14.26
C GLY A 63 -0.83 10.02 -13.08
N GLY A 64 -1.32 8.81 -13.37
CA GLY A 64 -1.63 7.78 -12.38
C GLY A 64 -0.40 7.20 -11.68
N LEU A 65 0.76 7.26 -12.34
CA LEU A 65 2.07 6.89 -11.77
C LEU A 65 2.72 8.02 -10.95
N GLY A 66 2.11 9.19 -10.88
CA GLY A 66 2.61 10.34 -10.12
C GLY A 66 3.48 11.30 -10.92
N TYR A 67 3.51 11.20 -12.24
CA TYR A 67 4.31 12.07 -13.10
C TYR A 67 3.49 13.23 -13.68
N ARG A 68 4.18 14.33 -13.96
CA ARG A 68 3.64 15.50 -14.64
C ARG A 68 4.26 15.65 -16.04
N PRO A 69 3.60 16.36 -16.97
CA PRO A 69 4.23 16.73 -18.23
C PRO A 69 5.50 17.59 -18.02
N PRO A 70 6.49 17.52 -18.93
CA PRO A 70 6.53 16.66 -20.10
C PRO A 70 6.77 15.19 -19.73
N TYR A 71 6.01 14.29 -20.35
CA TYR A 71 6.18 12.86 -20.11
C TYR A 71 7.36 12.30 -20.93
N PRO A 72 8.02 11.20 -20.45
CA PRO A 72 9.11 10.57 -21.16
C PRO A 72 8.77 10.26 -22.62
N ALA A 73 9.69 10.48 -23.55
CA ALA A 73 9.44 10.33 -24.99
C ALA A 73 9.33 8.86 -25.41
N SER A 74 10.09 7.97 -24.76
CA SER A 74 10.13 6.53 -25.04
C SER A 74 9.79 5.69 -23.82
N TRP A 75 9.47 4.41 -24.04
CA TRP A 75 9.27 3.46 -22.94
C TRP A 75 10.56 3.11 -22.19
N ASP A 76 11.71 3.21 -22.87
CA ASP A 76 13.01 2.98 -22.22
C ASP A 76 13.34 4.12 -21.27
N GLU A 77 13.17 5.37 -21.70
CA GLU A 77 13.31 6.56 -20.84
C GLU A 77 12.34 6.52 -19.66
N ALA A 78 11.09 6.13 -19.90
CA ALA A 78 10.10 5.98 -18.84
C ALA A 78 10.49 4.91 -17.81
N ALA A 79 11.01 3.78 -18.27
CA ALA A 79 11.47 2.71 -17.40
C ALA A 79 12.70 3.11 -16.59
N GLU A 80 13.64 3.84 -17.21
CA GLU A 80 14.82 4.37 -16.52
C GLU A 80 14.44 5.39 -15.45
N LEU A 81 13.58 6.37 -15.79
CA LEU A 81 13.08 7.35 -14.84
C LEU A 81 12.39 6.65 -13.66
N MET A 82 11.53 5.68 -13.94
CA MET A 82 10.74 5.00 -12.91
C MET A 82 11.60 4.17 -11.98
N THR A 83 12.61 3.45 -12.50
CA THR A 83 13.52 2.66 -11.68
C THR A 83 14.46 3.54 -10.86
N ALA A 84 14.92 4.68 -11.41
CA ALA A 84 15.75 5.65 -10.68
C ALA A 84 14.97 6.29 -9.53
N ASP A 85 13.73 6.71 -9.78
CA ASP A 85 12.86 7.28 -8.75
C ASP A 85 12.57 6.29 -7.64
N GLU A 86 12.25 5.04 -8.00
CA GLU A 86 11.94 4.00 -7.03
C GLU A 86 13.13 3.69 -6.13
N ALA A 87 14.34 3.60 -6.71
CA ALA A 87 15.56 3.43 -5.93
C ALA A 87 15.80 4.60 -4.95
N ARG A 88 15.52 5.82 -5.40
CA ARG A 88 15.64 7.03 -4.57
C ARG A 88 14.61 7.04 -3.43
N TYR A 89 13.34 6.66 -3.69
CA TYR A 89 12.31 6.58 -2.66
C TYR A 89 12.65 5.51 -1.61
N LEU A 90 13.08 4.34 -2.06
CA LEU A 90 13.55 3.30 -1.15
C LEU A 90 14.74 3.76 -0.29
N ALA A 91 15.70 4.46 -0.89
CA ALA A 91 16.85 4.99 -0.15
C ALA A 91 16.43 6.02 0.93
N ALA A 92 15.44 6.85 0.62
CA ALA A 92 14.93 7.87 1.54
C ALA A 92 13.92 7.34 2.58
N ALA A 93 13.43 6.12 2.41
CA ALA A 93 12.32 5.61 3.20
C ALA A 93 12.70 5.32 4.65
N ASP A 94 11.89 5.81 5.58
CA ASP A 94 11.81 5.30 6.94
C ASP A 94 11.29 3.86 6.93
N LEU A 95 11.91 2.98 7.71
CA LEU A 95 11.54 1.57 7.72
C LEU A 95 10.54 1.26 8.82
N TYR A 96 9.46 0.63 8.43
CA TYR A 96 8.41 0.16 9.31
C TYR A 96 8.24 -1.35 9.18
N VAL A 97 8.06 -2.02 10.31
CA VAL A 97 7.61 -3.41 10.38
C VAL A 97 6.40 -3.48 11.31
N VAL A 98 5.51 -4.37 11.02
CA VAL A 98 4.28 -4.56 11.81
C VAL A 98 4.25 -5.99 12.36
N THR A 99 3.82 -6.14 13.63
CA THR A 99 3.65 -7.48 14.20
C THR A 99 2.49 -8.21 13.52
N PRO A 100 2.47 -9.56 13.51
CA PRO A 100 1.36 -10.31 12.92
C PRO A 100 -0.02 -9.87 13.44
N GLN A 101 -0.16 -9.75 14.76
CA GLN A 101 -1.42 -9.32 15.38
C GLN A 101 -1.84 -7.89 14.96
N MET A 102 -0.86 -6.98 14.83
CA MET A 102 -1.15 -5.63 14.36
C MET A 102 -1.49 -5.62 12.87
N CYS A 103 -0.86 -6.48 12.07
CA CYS A 103 -1.19 -6.64 10.65
C CYS A 103 -2.65 -7.09 10.47
N ASP A 104 -3.12 -8.07 11.25
CA ASP A 104 -4.51 -8.52 11.23
C ASP A 104 -5.49 -7.39 11.59
N VAL A 105 -5.11 -6.53 12.54
CA VAL A 105 -5.91 -5.35 12.90
C VAL A 105 -5.96 -4.34 11.73
N VAL A 106 -4.85 -4.11 11.05
CA VAL A 106 -4.81 -3.22 9.88
C VAL A 106 -5.66 -3.78 8.74
N ILE A 107 -5.60 -5.09 8.47
CA ILE A 107 -6.44 -5.76 7.45
C ILE A 107 -7.92 -5.55 7.77
N ALA A 108 -8.34 -5.87 8.99
CA ALA A 108 -9.73 -5.72 9.41
C ALA A 108 -10.20 -4.25 9.36
N ALA A 109 -9.30 -3.30 9.69
CA ALA A 109 -9.57 -1.88 9.55
C ALA A 109 -9.75 -1.48 8.08
N ALA A 110 -8.84 -1.91 7.20
CA ALA A 110 -8.90 -1.64 5.77
C ALA A 110 -10.19 -2.16 5.12
N GLN A 111 -10.61 -3.37 5.48
CA GLN A 111 -11.88 -3.96 5.01
C GLN A 111 -13.12 -3.18 5.47
N SER A 112 -13.01 -2.42 6.56
CA SER A 112 -14.11 -1.58 7.06
C SER A 112 -14.18 -0.20 6.42
N LEU A 113 -13.13 0.25 5.74
CA LEU A 113 -13.08 1.52 5.04
C LEU A 113 -13.79 1.42 3.68
N THR A 114 -14.35 2.54 3.26
CA THR A 114 -15.01 2.72 1.97
C THR A 114 -14.22 3.67 1.06
N LEU A 115 -14.58 3.75 -0.21
CA LEU A 115 -14.02 4.75 -1.13
C LEU A 115 -14.24 6.19 -0.64
N GLU A 116 -15.36 6.45 0.04
CA GLU A 116 -15.65 7.77 0.60
C GLU A 116 -14.68 8.13 1.74
N ASP A 117 -14.23 7.12 2.50
CA ASP A 117 -13.26 7.35 3.56
C ASP A 117 -11.88 7.72 2.98
N LEU A 118 -11.50 7.18 1.82
CA LEU A 118 -10.25 7.55 1.14
C LEU A 118 -10.20 9.00 0.68
N LYS A 119 -11.36 9.65 0.47
CA LYS A 119 -11.43 11.08 0.14
C LYS A 119 -11.07 11.99 1.31
N LEU A 120 -10.92 11.44 2.51
CA LEU A 120 -10.60 12.17 3.74
C LEU A 120 -9.11 12.15 4.06
N VAL A 121 -8.31 11.42 3.28
CA VAL A 121 -6.85 11.30 3.50
C VAL A 121 -6.19 12.66 3.32
N ASP A 122 -5.31 12.99 4.26
CA ASP A 122 -4.51 14.20 4.22
C ASP A 122 -3.02 13.85 4.32
N ASP A 123 -2.13 14.77 3.96
CA ASP A 123 -0.67 14.58 4.09
C ASP A 123 -0.24 14.49 5.56
N GLU A 124 -0.99 15.11 6.47
CA GLU A 124 -0.77 15.00 7.92
C GLU A 124 -1.06 13.59 8.48
N ASP A 125 -1.79 12.75 7.74
CA ASP A 125 -2.07 11.36 8.17
C ASP A 125 -0.86 10.42 8.04
N LEU A 126 0.16 10.81 7.28
CA LEU A 126 1.32 9.97 7.00
C LEU A 126 2.33 10.00 8.15
N PRO A 127 2.82 8.85 8.63
CA PRO A 127 3.78 8.79 9.76
C PRO A 127 5.18 9.32 9.37
N SER A 128 5.46 9.44 8.08
CA SER A 128 6.66 10.08 7.53
C SER A 128 6.43 10.43 6.06
N PRO A 129 7.18 11.40 5.49
CA PRO A 129 7.05 11.78 4.09
C PRO A 129 7.39 10.65 3.11
N THR A 130 8.29 9.76 3.49
CA THR A 130 8.64 8.57 2.71
C THR A 130 8.85 7.40 3.65
N GLY A 131 8.15 6.31 3.43
CA GLY A 131 8.26 5.13 4.29
C GLY A 131 8.13 3.83 3.51
N LEU A 132 8.78 2.79 4.02
CA LEU A 132 8.66 1.42 3.55
C LEU A 132 8.10 0.55 4.68
N LEU A 133 6.87 0.11 4.53
CA LEU A 133 6.24 -0.86 5.41
C LEU A 133 6.48 -2.27 4.91
N VAL A 134 7.12 -3.10 5.71
CA VAL A 134 7.31 -4.52 5.45
C VAL A 134 6.36 -5.33 6.32
N LEU A 135 5.60 -6.19 5.68
CA LEU A 135 4.58 -7.01 6.32
C LEU A 135 5.21 -8.27 6.96
N PRO A 136 4.60 -8.83 8.00
CA PRO A 136 5.12 -10.04 8.68
C PRO A 136 5.01 -11.29 7.78
N TYR A 137 4.08 -11.28 6.86
CA TYR A 137 3.79 -12.29 5.85
C TYR A 137 3.21 -11.60 4.61
N PRO A 138 3.33 -12.20 3.41
CA PRO A 138 2.68 -11.65 2.21
C PRO A 138 1.16 -11.69 2.34
N LEU A 139 0.48 -10.64 1.92
CA LEU A 139 -0.98 -10.62 1.81
C LEU A 139 -1.40 -11.15 0.45
N LEU A 140 -2.27 -12.14 0.44
CA LEU A 140 -2.91 -12.61 -0.78
C LEU A 140 -4.11 -11.73 -1.08
N VAL A 141 -4.04 -10.99 -2.17
CA VAL A 141 -5.10 -10.07 -2.58
C VAL A 141 -5.54 -10.40 -4.00
N ARG A 142 -6.80 -10.75 -4.17
CA ARG A 142 -7.40 -10.98 -5.47
C ARG A 142 -8.04 -9.68 -5.97
N SER A 143 -7.56 -9.19 -7.10
CA SER A 143 -8.10 -7.99 -7.74
C SER A 143 -9.51 -8.21 -8.27
N ALA A 144 -10.22 -7.12 -8.58
CA ALA A 144 -11.50 -7.19 -9.26
C ALA A 144 -11.44 -7.89 -10.63
N GLY A 145 -10.25 -7.92 -11.25
CA GLY A 145 -9.99 -8.64 -12.49
C GLY A 145 -9.68 -10.12 -12.33
N GLY A 146 -9.59 -10.62 -11.09
CA GLY A 146 -9.28 -12.01 -10.78
C GLY A 146 -7.79 -12.30 -10.59
N ASP A 147 -6.89 -11.34 -10.87
CA ASP A 147 -5.44 -11.52 -10.64
C ASP A 147 -5.15 -11.63 -9.15
N LEU A 148 -4.33 -12.59 -8.77
CA LEU A 148 -3.89 -12.80 -7.41
C LEU A 148 -2.49 -12.21 -7.18
N GLY A 149 -2.38 -11.31 -6.22
CA GLY A 149 -1.11 -10.73 -5.77
C GLY A 149 -0.69 -11.21 -4.38
N ASP A 150 0.62 -11.34 -4.14
CA ASP A 150 1.21 -11.63 -2.83
C ASP A 150 2.02 -10.43 -2.33
N TYR A 151 1.34 -9.44 -1.81
CA TYR A 151 1.95 -8.18 -1.40
C TYR A 151 2.75 -8.32 -0.12
N ARG A 152 4.06 -8.07 -0.20
CA ARG A 152 5.02 -8.19 0.90
C ARG A 152 5.39 -6.87 1.52
N ALA A 153 5.39 -5.79 0.74
CA ALA A 153 5.74 -4.47 1.24
C ALA A 153 5.04 -3.36 0.45
N PHE A 154 4.93 -2.20 1.09
CA PHE A 154 4.41 -0.98 0.50
C PHE A 154 5.38 0.17 0.78
N CYS A 155 5.76 0.92 -0.26
CA CYS A 155 6.50 2.17 -0.10
C CYS A 155 5.58 3.34 -0.46
N TRP A 156 5.53 4.36 0.39
CA TRP A 156 4.86 5.62 0.07
C TRP A 156 5.86 6.75 0.00
N HIS A 157 5.53 7.74 -0.81
CA HIS A 157 6.33 8.95 -0.98
C HIS A 157 5.44 10.17 -1.19
N THR A 158 5.78 11.26 -0.50
CA THR A 158 5.19 12.60 -0.65
C THR A 158 6.32 13.64 -0.58
N PRO A 159 6.21 14.78 -1.28
CA PRO A 159 5.10 15.17 -2.13
C PRO A 159 5.08 14.43 -3.47
N ALA A 160 3.92 13.98 -3.87
CA ALA A 160 3.65 13.47 -5.19
C ALA A 160 2.42 14.17 -5.77
N SER A 161 2.13 13.93 -7.04
CA SER A 161 0.96 14.52 -7.69
C SER A 161 0.28 13.51 -8.58
N PHE A 162 -1.01 13.38 -8.41
CA PHE A 162 -1.84 12.74 -9.42
C PHE A 162 -2.15 13.77 -10.51
N ALA A 163 -1.93 13.42 -11.77
CA ALA A 163 -2.28 14.26 -12.91
C ALA A 163 -3.35 13.55 -13.77
N ALA A 164 -4.43 14.24 -14.05
CA ALA A 164 -5.47 13.75 -14.97
C ALA A 164 -5.62 14.72 -16.15
N PRO A 165 -5.89 14.22 -17.37
CA PRO A 165 -6.18 15.07 -18.51
C PRO A 165 -7.35 16.01 -18.22
N ASP A 166 -7.16 17.28 -18.44
CA ASP A 166 -8.20 18.31 -18.32
C ASP A 166 -8.08 19.30 -19.49
N PRO A 167 -8.92 19.23 -20.50
CA PRO A 167 -8.85 20.12 -21.65
C PRO A 167 -9.18 21.57 -21.31
N THR A 168 -9.67 21.86 -20.11
CA THR A 168 -9.94 23.22 -19.64
C THR A 168 -8.74 23.86 -18.94
N SER A 169 -7.73 23.05 -18.60
CA SER A 169 -6.48 23.54 -18.01
C SER A 169 -5.52 24.05 -19.11
N PRO A 170 -4.80 25.16 -18.88
CA PRO A 170 -3.78 25.65 -19.81
C PRO A 170 -2.72 24.61 -20.16
N ASP A 171 -2.38 23.74 -19.22
CA ASP A 171 -1.37 22.69 -19.38
C ASP A 171 -1.97 21.37 -19.90
N GLY A 172 -3.26 21.32 -20.21
CA GLY A 172 -3.97 20.12 -20.62
C GLY A 172 -4.14 19.06 -19.53
N VAL A 173 -3.73 19.35 -18.30
CA VAL A 173 -3.83 18.45 -17.15
C VAL A 173 -4.29 19.17 -15.89
N ARG A 174 -5.01 18.46 -15.05
CA ARG A 174 -5.35 18.86 -13.68
C ARG A 174 -4.51 18.04 -12.71
N THR A 175 -3.74 18.71 -11.87
CA THR A 175 -2.93 18.05 -10.86
C THR A 175 -3.57 18.15 -9.49
N ARG A 176 -3.39 17.08 -8.68
CA ARG A 176 -3.80 17.05 -7.27
C ARG A 176 -2.63 16.57 -6.42
N PRO A 177 -2.42 17.13 -5.23
CA PRO A 177 -1.49 16.57 -4.26
C PRO A 177 -1.86 15.11 -3.94
N ALA A 178 -0.85 14.26 -3.81
CA ALA A 178 -1.05 12.85 -3.59
C ALA A 178 0.14 12.22 -2.85
N ALA A 179 -0.08 11.06 -2.26
CA ALA A 179 0.99 10.13 -1.95
C ALA A 179 1.15 9.14 -3.11
N ARG A 180 2.38 8.96 -3.58
CA ARG A 180 2.73 7.88 -4.51
C ARG A 180 2.97 6.60 -3.71
N ILE A 181 2.34 5.52 -4.10
CA ILE A 181 2.38 4.23 -3.41
C ILE A 181 2.92 3.19 -4.36
N SER A 182 4.02 2.55 -3.96
CA SER A 182 4.64 1.43 -4.66
C SER A 182 4.32 0.14 -3.92
N VAL A 183 3.85 -0.84 -4.67
CA VAL A 183 3.42 -2.16 -4.18
C VAL A 183 4.46 -3.19 -4.60
N TYR A 184 4.90 -4.01 -3.64
CA TYR A 184 5.94 -5.00 -3.90
C TYR A 184 5.44 -6.40 -3.59
N HIS A 185 5.69 -7.30 -4.56
CA HIS A 185 5.58 -8.74 -4.36
C HIS A 185 6.76 -9.30 -3.55
N ASP A 186 6.53 -10.40 -2.88
CA ASP A 186 7.59 -11.26 -2.37
C ASP A 186 8.17 -12.09 -3.52
N THR A 187 9.42 -11.83 -3.89
CA THR A 187 10.10 -12.59 -4.95
C THR A 187 10.17 -14.10 -4.67
N HIS A 188 10.09 -14.48 -3.40
CA HIS A 188 10.08 -15.86 -2.94
C HIS A 188 8.70 -16.29 -2.39
N GLY A 189 7.69 -15.47 -2.67
CA GLY A 189 6.30 -15.69 -2.26
C GLY A 189 5.62 -16.86 -2.97
N PRO A 190 4.40 -17.17 -2.57
CA PRO A 190 3.65 -18.31 -3.08
C PRO A 190 3.02 -18.06 -4.44
N VAL A 191 2.78 -16.82 -4.82
CA VAL A 191 2.16 -16.48 -6.11
C VAL A 191 3.23 -16.27 -7.16
N ARG A 192 3.13 -16.97 -8.27
CA ARG A 192 4.10 -16.91 -9.36
C ARG A 192 3.39 -16.80 -10.70
N PRO A 193 2.98 -15.60 -11.10
CA PRO A 193 2.43 -15.39 -12.43
C PRO A 193 3.45 -15.75 -13.53
N ASP A 194 2.99 -16.19 -14.69
CA ASP A 194 3.84 -16.60 -15.78
C ASP A 194 4.87 -15.52 -16.18
N SER A 195 4.44 -14.26 -16.16
CA SER A 195 5.31 -13.11 -16.41
C SER A 195 6.50 -13.03 -15.43
N PHE A 196 6.31 -13.45 -14.18
CA PHE A 196 7.37 -13.52 -13.19
C PHE A 196 8.30 -14.71 -13.45
N VAL A 197 7.77 -15.84 -13.89
CA VAL A 197 8.58 -17.03 -14.24
C VAL A 197 9.55 -16.68 -15.36
N ASP A 198 9.08 -16.00 -16.40
CA ASP A 198 9.91 -15.53 -17.52
C ASP A 198 10.96 -14.51 -17.06
N PHE A 199 10.56 -13.55 -16.22
CA PHE A 199 11.47 -12.57 -15.63
C PHE A 199 12.56 -13.24 -14.81
N ALA A 200 12.22 -14.21 -13.95
CA ALA A 200 13.17 -14.92 -13.11
C ALA A 200 14.13 -15.81 -13.95
N ALA A 201 13.65 -16.38 -15.06
CA ALA A 201 14.48 -17.12 -15.99
C ALA A 201 15.48 -16.21 -16.69
N GLU A 202 15.05 -15.03 -17.14
CA GLU A 202 15.91 -14.03 -17.75
C GLU A 202 16.95 -13.49 -16.78
N ALA A 203 16.57 -13.15 -15.56
CA ALA A 203 17.50 -12.72 -14.52
C ALA A 203 18.61 -13.75 -14.27
N ARG A 204 18.25 -15.03 -14.24
CA ARG A 204 19.22 -16.13 -14.13
C ARG A 204 20.17 -16.20 -15.32
N ARG A 205 19.65 -16.03 -16.55
CA ARG A 205 20.50 -16.01 -17.77
C ARG A 205 21.50 -14.85 -17.75
N GLN A 206 21.08 -13.71 -17.20
CA GLN A 206 21.94 -12.52 -17.04
C GLN A 206 22.87 -12.59 -15.83
N GLY A 207 22.80 -13.65 -15.01
CA GLY A 207 23.56 -13.75 -13.75
C GLY A 207 23.19 -12.68 -12.73
N THR A 208 21.99 -12.10 -12.85
CA THR A 208 21.51 -11.03 -11.95
C THR A 208 20.72 -11.65 -10.80
N PRO A 209 21.15 -11.46 -9.53
CA PRO A 209 20.38 -11.93 -8.40
C PRO A 209 19.05 -11.18 -8.30
N LEU A 210 17.97 -11.90 -8.01
CA LEU A 210 16.68 -11.29 -7.76
C LEU A 210 16.69 -10.60 -6.38
N PRO A 211 16.11 -9.40 -6.27
CA PRO A 211 15.93 -8.74 -4.99
C PRO A 211 14.82 -9.45 -4.19
N PRO A 212 14.77 -9.30 -2.87
CA PRO A 212 13.71 -9.91 -2.07
C PRO A 212 12.31 -9.33 -2.36
N LEU A 213 12.25 -8.10 -2.86
CA LEU A 213 11.02 -7.42 -3.24
C LEU A 213 11.05 -7.05 -4.73
N LEU A 214 9.95 -7.33 -5.43
CA LEU A 214 9.77 -6.97 -6.83
C LEU A 214 8.62 -5.96 -6.96
N LEU A 215 8.92 -4.79 -7.54
CA LEU A 215 7.92 -3.76 -7.77
C LEU A 215 6.85 -4.26 -8.75
N ASP A 216 5.64 -4.38 -8.29
CA ASP A 216 4.49 -4.78 -9.08
C ASP A 216 3.74 -3.57 -9.66
N ALA A 217 3.14 -2.79 -8.81
CA ALA A 217 2.28 -1.68 -9.17
C ALA A 217 2.70 -0.37 -8.50
N VAL A 218 2.36 0.73 -9.14
CA VAL A 218 2.44 2.08 -8.57
C VAL A 218 1.06 2.71 -8.67
N ARG A 219 0.63 3.33 -7.58
CA ARG A 219 -0.66 4.01 -7.47
C ARG A 219 -0.47 5.40 -6.85
N CYS A 220 -1.41 6.30 -7.06
CA CYS A 220 -1.47 7.58 -6.35
C CYS A 220 -2.74 7.64 -5.50
N LEU A 221 -2.57 7.94 -4.23
CA LEU A 221 -3.65 8.28 -3.32
C LEU A 221 -3.72 9.80 -3.21
N THR A 222 -4.74 10.40 -3.79
CA THR A 222 -4.94 11.85 -3.76
C THR A 222 -5.36 12.30 -2.37
N PHE A 223 -4.72 13.37 -1.89
CA PHE A 223 -5.12 14.00 -0.65
C PHE A 223 -6.44 14.76 -0.82
N ARG A 224 -7.09 14.97 0.30
CA ARG A 224 -8.34 15.72 0.40
C ARG A 224 -8.21 17.04 -0.37
N ALA A 225 -8.86 17.09 -1.53
CA ALA A 225 -9.03 18.36 -2.22
C ALA A 225 -10.29 19.02 -1.66
N VAL A 226 -10.16 20.27 -1.23
CA VAL A 226 -11.33 21.12 -1.04
C VAL A 226 -11.87 21.43 -2.43
N GLU A 227 -12.67 20.52 -2.97
CA GLU A 227 -13.35 20.78 -4.25
C GLU A 227 -14.49 21.77 -4.01
N THR A 228 -14.25 22.99 -4.44
CA THR A 228 -15.28 24.05 -4.42
C THR A 228 -16.21 23.97 -5.64
N ASP A 229 -15.87 23.11 -6.61
CA ASP A 229 -16.56 22.98 -7.89
C ASP A 229 -17.16 21.58 -8.05
N ALA A 230 -18.50 21.47 -7.95
CA ALA A 230 -19.25 20.23 -8.09
C ALA A 230 -19.14 19.61 -9.51
N GLU A 231 -18.94 20.44 -10.57
CA GLU A 231 -18.77 19.93 -11.93
C GLU A 231 -17.40 19.28 -12.11
N ALA A 232 -16.37 19.84 -11.48
CA ALA A 232 -15.02 19.25 -11.47
C ALA A 232 -14.99 17.90 -10.74
N ALA A 233 -15.67 17.82 -9.59
CA ALA A 233 -15.86 16.58 -8.84
C ALA A 233 -16.57 15.51 -9.70
N GLY A 234 -17.63 15.90 -10.38
CA GLY A 234 -18.37 15.01 -11.28
C GLY A 234 -17.55 14.54 -12.50
N ARG A 235 -16.67 15.39 -13.06
CA ARG A 235 -15.74 15.00 -14.14
C ARG A 235 -14.70 14.00 -13.65
N SER A 236 -14.10 14.23 -12.48
CA SER A 236 -13.13 13.34 -11.87
C SER A 236 -13.72 11.96 -11.55
N ALA A 237 -14.93 11.91 -10.98
CA ALA A 237 -15.60 10.65 -10.69
C ALA A 237 -15.91 9.85 -11.97
N ARG A 238 -16.33 10.52 -13.06
CA ARG A 238 -16.55 9.88 -14.35
C ARG A 238 -15.25 9.34 -14.96
N ALA A 239 -14.15 10.09 -14.86
CA ALA A 239 -12.84 9.65 -15.35
C ALA A 239 -12.33 8.43 -14.55
N ALA A 240 -12.41 8.46 -13.22
CA ALA A 240 -12.06 7.32 -12.38
C ALA A 240 -12.88 6.08 -12.76
N LYS A 241 -14.20 6.19 -12.87
CA LYS A 241 -15.07 5.08 -13.27
C LYS A 241 -14.75 4.53 -14.66
N ALA A 242 -14.32 5.40 -15.59
CA ALA A 242 -13.92 4.96 -16.93
C ALA A 242 -12.62 4.16 -16.89
N VAL A 243 -11.64 4.58 -16.06
CA VAL A 243 -10.37 3.86 -15.84
C VAL A 243 -10.63 2.49 -15.20
N ASP A 244 -11.40 2.44 -14.11
CA ASP A 244 -11.76 1.18 -13.45
C ASP A 244 -12.48 0.22 -14.39
N GLY A 245 -13.43 0.73 -15.16
CA GLY A 245 -14.10 -0.06 -16.19
C GLY A 245 -13.18 -0.56 -17.30
N ALA A 246 -12.10 0.18 -17.61
CA ALA A 246 -11.11 -0.21 -18.58
C ALA A 246 -10.25 -1.39 -18.09
N TYR A 247 -9.75 -1.31 -16.85
CA TYR A 247 -8.99 -2.40 -16.24
C TYR A 247 -9.83 -3.67 -16.11
N ARG A 248 -11.09 -3.54 -15.69
CA ARG A 248 -12.01 -4.69 -15.60
C ARG A 248 -12.23 -5.39 -16.94
N ARG A 249 -12.51 -4.64 -18.01
CA ARG A 249 -12.66 -5.22 -19.35
C ARG A 249 -11.38 -5.86 -19.89
N ALA A 250 -10.22 -5.29 -19.57
CA ALA A 250 -8.96 -5.87 -19.99
C ALA A 250 -8.66 -7.19 -19.26
N ALA A 251 -8.97 -7.27 -17.97
CA ALA A 251 -8.86 -8.49 -17.19
C ALA A 251 -9.81 -9.58 -17.72
N GLU A 252 -11.06 -9.22 -18.00
CA GLU A 252 -12.03 -10.13 -18.61
C GLU A 252 -11.58 -10.64 -20.00
N ALA A 253 -10.94 -9.78 -20.81
CA ALA A 253 -10.46 -10.14 -22.16
C ALA A 253 -9.19 -11.01 -22.13
N GLN A 254 -8.35 -10.89 -21.09
CA GLN A 254 -7.13 -11.71 -20.95
C GLN A 254 -7.42 -13.13 -20.46
N GLY A 255 -8.65 -13.44 -20.08
CA GLY A 255 -9.01 -14.68 -19.43
C GLY A 255 -8.38 -14.75 -18.01
N GLN A 256 -8.97 -15.53 -17.13
CA GLN A 256 -8.40 -15.78 -15.82
C GLN A 256 -7.08 -16.56 -16.01
N ASN A 257 -5.95 -15.87 -15.95
CA ASN A 257 -4.68 -16.54 -15.73
C ASN A 257 -4.80 -17.23 -14.38
N GLU A 258 -4.80 -18.55 -14.34
CA GLU A 258 -4.65 -19.31 -13.11
C GLU A 258 -3.24 -19.03 -12.59
N ASP A 259 -3.12 -18.02 -11.74
CA ASP A 259 -1.88 -17.75 -11.03
C ASP A 259 -1.49 -18.99 -10.23
N ARG A 260 -0.31 -19.55 -10.54
CA ARG A 260 0.20 -20.72 -9.83
C ARG A 260 0.53 -20.35 -8.39
N VAL A 261 -0.29 -20.80 -7.46
CA VAL A 261 0.03 -20.76 -6.04
C VAL A 261 1.03 -21.87 -5.73
N VAL A 262 2.22 -21.53 -5.27
CA VAL A 262 3.29 -22.46 -4.95
C VAL A 262 3.50 -22.49 -3.44
N GLY A 263 3.02 -23.54 -2.79
CA GLY A 263 3.21 -23.79 -1.35
C GLY A 263 1.96 -23.63 -0.50
N GLU A 264 2.05 -24.14 0.75
CA GLU A 264 1.00 -23.94 1.74
C GLU A 264 1.15 -22.57 2.40
N TYR A 265 0.03 -21.85 2.47
CA TYR A 265 -0.06 -20.56 3.12
C TYR A 265 -0.49 -20.72 4.57
N ALA A 266 0.39 -20.33 5.50
CA ALA A 266 0.13 -20.47 6.94
C ALA A 266 -0.71 -19.32 7.54
N SER A 267 -1.01 -18.27 6.76
CA SER A 267 -1.68 -17.08 7.29
C SER A 267 -2.83 -16.66 6.41
N GLY A 268 -4.00 -16.89 6.89
CA GLY A 268 -5.15 -16.13 6.48
C GLY A 268 -5.75 -16.47 5.12
N SER A 269 -7.02 -16.19 5.04
CA SER A 269 -7.82 -16.21 3.84
C SER A 269 -7.34 -15.17 2.85
N GLU A 270 -7.46 -15.49 1.58
CA GLU A 270 -7.35 -14.55 0.47
C GLU A 270 -8.30 -13.36 0.67
N ILE A 271 -7.80 -12.16 0.36
CA ILE A 271 -8.55 -10.92 0.46
C ILE A 271 -9.12 -10.60 -0.90
N GLU A 272 -10.43 -10.53 -1.02
CA GLU A 272 -11.10 -10.07 -2.23
C GLU A 272 -11.09 -8.53 -2.29
N ASP A 273 -10.49 -7.98 -3.33
CA ASP A 273 -10.43 -6.53 -3.60
C ASP A 273 -11.36 -6.19 -4.78
N VAL A 274 -12.64 -6.09 -4.48
CA VAL A 274 -13.71 -5.88 -5.47
C VAL A 274 -13.64 -4.56 -6.23
N ASP A 275 -12.88 -3.59 -5.73
CA ASP A 275 -12.76 -2.23 -6.28
C ASP A 275 -11.32 -1.78 -6.54
N ASP A 276 -10.36 -2.70 -6.43
CA ASP A 276 -8.92 -2.46 -6.61
C ASP A 276 -8.34 -1.35 -5.72
N THR A 277 -8.95 -1.11 -4.56
CA THR A 277 -8.53 -0.08 -3.61
C THR A 277 -8.05 -0.61 -2.27
N PHE A 278 -8.02 -1.91 -2.07
CA PHE A 278 -7.62 -2.51 -0.80
C PHE A 278 -6.25 -2.00 -0.31
N VAL A 279 -5.25 -1.91 -1.18
CA VAL A 279 -3.91 -1.40 -0.83
C VAL A 279 -3.99 0.03 -0.29
N LEU A 280 -4.79 0.90 -0.91
CA LEU A 280 -4.97 2.28 -0.47
C LEU A 280 -5.67 2.33 0.89
N ARG A 281 -6.72 1.54 1.07
CA ARG A 281 -7.45 1.40 2.35
C ARG A 281 -6.54 0.82 3.45
N PHE A 282 -5.70 -0.16 3.10
CA PHE A 282 -4.75 -0.76 4.02
C PHE A 282 -3.73 0.27 4.53
N LEU A 283 -3.10 1.03 3.64
CA LEU A 283 -2.15 2.06 4.03
C LEU A 283 -2.82 3.18 4.83
N TYR A 284 -3.98 3.64 4.42
CA TYR A 284 -4.71 4.65 5.19
C TYR A 284 -5.07 4.14 6.59
N ALA A 285 -5.57 2.90 6.70
CA ALA A 285 -5.81 2.27 8.01
C ALA A 285 -4.52 2.18 8.85
N PHE A 286 -3.41 1.77 8.23
CA PHE A 286 -2.11 1.69 8.89
C PHE A 286 -1.67 3.06 9.42
N TRP A 287 -1.68 4.11 8.60
CA TRP A 287 -1.30 5.46 9.01
C TRP A 287 -2.17 5.96 10.17
N ARG A 288 -3.48 5.84 10.05
CA ARG A 288 -4.42 6.24 11.12
C ARG A 288 -4.22 5.46 12.42
N LEU A 289 -3.88 4.18 12.33
CA LEU A 289 -3.65 3.35 13.51
C LEU A 289 -2.31 3.67 14.20
N CYS A 290 -1.28 4.09 13.45
CA CYS A 290 0.00 4.53 14.02
C CYS A 290 -0.16 5.71 14.98
N GLU A 291 -1.11 6.62 14.76
CA GLU A 291 -1.37 7.78 15.60
C GLU A 291 -2.23 7.46 16.82
N GLN A 292 -2.83 6.28 16.86
CA GLN A 292 -3.78 5.95 17.93
C GLN A 292 -3.11 5.32 19.14
N ARG A 293 -3.73 5.51 20.30
CA ARG A 293 -3.27 4.94 21.57
C ARG A 293 -3.19 3.42 21.61
N ILE A 294 -3.83 2.75 20.65
CA ILE A 294 -3.79 1.28 20.52
C ILE A 294 -2.49 0.79 19.92
N ALA A 295 -1.81 1.62 19.14
CA ALA A 295 -0.51 1.29 18.57
C ALA A 295 0.62 1.83 19.46
N GLU A 296 1.69 1.07 19.48
CA GLU A 296 2.97 1.46 20.05
C GLU A 296 4.01 1.42 18.95
N VAL A 297 4.65 2.56 18.72
CA VAL A 297 5.68 2.71 17.68
C VAL A 297 7.03 2.82 18.40
N GLU A 298 7.89 1.83 18.21
CA GLU A 298 9.18 1.78 18.89
C GLU A 298 10.32 1.54 17.89
N PRO A 299 11.49 2.14 18.12
CA PRO A 299 12.68 1.80 17.36
C PRO A 299 13.13 0.38 17.68
N VAL A 300 13.49 -0.38 16.65
CA VAL A 300 14.12 -1.69 16.82
C VAL A 300 15.62 -1.50 17.04
N GLU A 301 16.15 -2.15 18.07
CA GLU A 301 17.58 -2.09 18.39
C GLU A 301 18.46 -2.40 17.16
N THR A 302 19.44 -1.54 16.92
CA THR A 302 20.34 -1.66 15.76
C THR A 302 21.62 -2.37 16.19
N ASN A 303 21.86 -3.56 15.65
CA ASN A 303 23.07 -4.32 15.90
C ASN A 303 24.31 -3.74 15.17
N HIS A 304 25.50 -4.20 15.55
CA HIS A 304 26.76 -3.73 14.96
C HIS A 304 26.81 -3.91 13.43
N ALA A 305 26.35 -5.05 12.91
CA ALA A 305 26.37 -5.32 11.47
C ALA A 305 25.51 -4.32 10.69
N ALA A 306 24.32 -3.99 11.21
CA ALA A 306 23.45 -2.99 10.59
C ALA A 306 24.08 -1.58 10.61
N ARG A 307 24.79 -1.22 11.67
CA ARG A 307 25.53 0.06 11.72
C ARG A 307 26.67 0.13 10.71
N VAL A 308 27.42 -0.94 10.52
CA VAL A 308 28.48 -1.02 9.50
C VAL A 308 27.90 -0.88 8.09
N ILE A 309 26.79 -1.55 7.79
CA ILE A 309 26.11 -1.40 6.50
C ILE A 309 25.63 0.04 6.31
N ALA A 310 25.02 0.64 7.33
CA ALA A 310 24.57 2.02 7.30
C ALA A 310 25.69 3.01 6.97
N GLN A 311 26.85 2.84 7.60
CA GLN A 311 28.04 3.66 7.33
C GLN A 311 28.53 3.52 5.88
N ARG A 312 28.47 2.31 5.31
CA ARG A 312 28.89 2.05 3.92
C ARG A 312 27.90 2.59 2.89
N THR A 313 26.62 2.51 3.17
CA THR A 313 25.55 2.87 2.23
C THR A 313 25.02 4.28 2.41
N GLY A 314 25.33 4.93 3.52
CA GLY A 314 24.73 6.22 3.89
C GLY A 314 23.25 6.15 4.29
N LEU A 315 22.68 4.94 4.37
CA LEU A 315 21.25 4.72 4.66
C LEU A 315 21.03 4.56 6.18
N SER A 316 19.96 5.16 6.71
CA SER A 316 19.59 4.98 8.12
C SER A 316 19.31 3.51 8.43
N PRO A 317 19.90 2.93 9.47
CA PRO A 317 19.64 1.55 9.88
C PRO A 317 18.39 1.42 10.76
N GLU A 318 17.76 2.54 11.10
CA GLU A 318 16.61 2.58 11.99
C GLU A 318 15.42 1.86 11.37
N VAL A 319 14.76 1.04 12.18
CA VAL A 319 13.51 0.36 11.84
C VAL A 319 12.55 0.61 12.99
N ARG A 320 11.33 1.03 12.67
CA ARG A 320 10.25 1.21 13.65
C ARG A 320 9.33 0.00 13.61
N VAL A 321 9.06 -0.59 14.76
CA VAL A 321 8.04 -1.62 14.89
C VAL A 321 6.74 -1.00 15.36
N ILE A 322 5.66 -1.40 14.70
CA ILE A 322 4.31 -1.06 15.11
C ILE A 322 3.67 -2.31 15.71
N ARG A 323 3.29 -2.22 16.97
CA ARG A 323 2.64 -3.32 17.69
C ARG A 323 1.40 -2.84 18.44
N LEU A 324 0.53 -3.76 18.80
CA LEU A 324 -0.57 -3.46 19.71
C LEU A 324 0.01 -3.15 21.08
N ARG A 325 -0.40 -2.01 21.64
CA ARG A 325 -0.04 -1.64 23.01
C ARG A 325 -0.64 -2.64 23.98
N GLN A 326 0.21 -3.26 24.78
CA GLN A 326 -0.24 -4.07 25.91
C GLN A 326 -0.71 -3.14 27.01
N ARG A 327 -1.94 -3.33 27.43
CA ARG A 327 -2.46 -2.60 28.57
C ARG A 327 -1.74 -3.11 29.83
N ALA A 328 -1.12 -2.21 30.58
CA ALA A 328 -0.66 -2.55 31.91
C ALA A 328 -1.86 -3.09 32.69
N GLU A 329 -1.69 -4.24 33.33
CA GLU A 329 -2.71 -4.80 34.22
C GLU A 329 -3.10 -3.70 35.23
N HIS A 330 -4.35 -3.26 35.17
CA HIS A 330 -4.88 -2.34 36.14
C HIS A 330 -5.04 -3.11 37.46
N THR A 331 -4.00 -3.05 38.28
CA THR A 331 -4.09 -3.43 39.70
C THR A 331 -4.89 -2.37 40.40
N GLY A 332 -6.19 -2.56 40.53
CA GLY A 332 -7.03 -1.75 41.37
C GLY A 332 -8.12 -0.92 40.67
N GLY A 333 -9.20 -1.53 40.34
CA GLY A 333 -10.48 -0.95 40.02
C GLY A 333 -11.53 -2.05 39.99
N GLU A 334 -12.64 -1.88 40.68
CA GLU A 334 -13.72 -2.86 40.63
C GLU A 334 -14.13 -3.14 39.17
N PRO A 335 -14.21 -4.39 38.77
CA PRO A 335 -14.56 -4.72 37.40
C PRO A 335 -16.05 -4.36 37.20
N THR A 336 -16.29 -3.33 36.38
CA THR A 336 -17.64 -3.12 35.87
C THR A 336 -18.04 -4.37 35.08
N ALA A 337 -19.14 -4.98 35.48
CA ALA A 337 -19.57 -6.35 35.18
C ALA A 337 -19.99 -6.62 33.73
N ARG A 338 -19.26 -6.12 32.74
CA ARG A 338 -19.42 -6.52 31.33
C ARG A 338 -18.28 -7.44 30.91
N ASN A 339 -18.54 -8.72 30.91
CA ASN A 339 -17.59 -9.74 30.46
C ASN A 339 -17.62 -9.83 28.94
N TRP A 340 -16.88 -8.95 28.28
CA TRP A 340 -16.72 -8.98 26.82
C TRP A 340 -15.86 -10.18 26.40
N GLN A 341 -16.40 -11.04 25.53
CA GLN A 341 -15.72 -12.25 25.09
C GLN A 341 -14.89 -12.03 23.83
N HIS A 342 -15.04 -10.89 23.13
CA HIS A 342 -14.43 -10.61 21.86
C HIS A 342 -13.93 -9.16 21.79
N ARG A 343 -12.97 -8.92 20.91
CA ARG A 343 -12.63 -7.58 20.43
C ARG A 343 -13.36 -7.33 19.12
N TRP A 344 -13.63 -6.07 18.80
CA TRP A 344 -14.25 -5.70 17.53
C TRP A 344 -13.68 -4.40 17.01
N LEU A 345 -13.70 -4.27 15.67
CA LEU A 345 -13.26 -3.08 15.01
C LEU A 345 -14.36 -2.02 15.03
N VAL A 346 -14.02 -0.82 15.46
CA VAL A 346 -14.88 0.36 15.34
C VAL A 346 -14.54 1.04 14.02
N LYS A 347 -15.52 1.13 13.12
CA LYS A 347 -15.37 1.83 11.84
C LYS A 347 -15.09 3.32 12.05
N MET A 348 -14.47 3.95 11.06
CA MET A 348 -14.30 5.40 11.03
C MET A 348 -15.66 6.11 11.18
N HIS A 349 -15.73 7.08 12.06
CA HIS A 349 -16.93 7.84 12.31
C HIS A 349 -16.65 9.30 12.64
N LYS A 350 -17.59 10.17 12.31
CA LYS A 350 -17.51 11.60 12.62
C LYS A 350 -17.76 11.84 14.09
N VAL A 351 -16.91 12.68 14.72
CA VAL A 351 -17.06 13.14 16.07
C VAL A 351 -17.03 14.67 16.09
N ARG A 352 -17.97 15.29 16.76
CA ARG A 352 -17.90 16.73 17.08
C ARG A 352 -17.08 16.90 18.34
N GLN A 353 -15.84 17.37 18.19
CA GLN A 353 -14.94 17.61 19.31
C GLN A 353 -14.90 19.11 19.63
N TRP A 354 -15.05 19.44 20.92
CA TRP A 354 -14.88 20.80 21.42
C TRP A 354 -13.39 21.14 21.51
N TYR A 355 -13.01 22.30 20.95
CA TYR A 355 -11.67 22.86 21.05
C TYR A 355 -11.72 24.10 21.94
N PRO A 356 -11.27 24.02 23.22
CA PRO A 356 -11.37 25.14 24.16
C PRO A 356 -10.58 26.38 23.71
N SER A 357 -9.42 26.20 23.06
CA SER A 357 -8.59 27.28 22.54
C SER A 357 -9.26 28.09 21.42
N GLU A 358 -10.20 27.47 20.70
CA GLU A 358 -10.91 28.10 19.59
C GLU A 358 -12.39 28.36 19.90
N GLN A 359 -12.84 27.94 21.09
CA GLN A 359 -14.25 28.05 21.57
C GLN A 359 -15.28 27.56 20.55
N ARG A 360 -14.95 26.50 19.82
CA ARG A 360 -15.83 25.89 18.80
C ARG A 360 -15.73 24.38 18.73
N HIS A 361 -16.78 23.78 18.21
CA HIS A 361 -16.74 22.37 17.84
C HIS A 361 -16.14 22.21 16.44
N LYS A 362 -15.17 21.30 16.31
CA LYS A 362 -14.68 20.83 15.01
C LYS A 362 -15.17 19.40 14.77
N VAL A 363 -15.48 19.12 13.51
CA VAL A 363 -15.74 17.75 13.06
C VAL A 363 -14.40 17.10 12.82
N ILE A 364 -14.11 16.06 13.58
CA ILE A 364 -12.95 15.20 13.38
C ILE A 364 -13.43 13.79 13.06
N TYR A 365 -12.58 13.03 12.38
CA TYR A 365 -12.84 11.63 12.11
C TYR A 365 -12.04 10.79 13.09
N ARG A 366 -12.68 9.79 13.72
CA ARG A 366 -12.05 8.83 14.62
C ARG A 366 -12.17 7.43 14.04
N GLY A 367 -11.11 6.63 14.19
CA GLY A 367 -11.05 5.27 13.72
C GLY A 367 -10.33 5.16 12.37
N PRO A 368 -10.22 3.95 11.87
CA PRO A 368 -10.68 2.72 12.56
C PRO A 368 -9.83 2.42 13.81
N TYR A 369 -10.41 1.77 14.81
CA TYR A 369 -9.70 1.28 16.00
C TYR A 369 -10.38 0.06 16.61
N VAL A 370 -9.62 -0.74 17.36
CA VAL A 370 -10.12 -1.95 17.99
C VAL A 370 -10.62 -1.65 19.41
N LYS A 371 -11.82 -2.14 19.75
CA LYS A 371 -12.38 -2.15 21.09
C LYS A 371 -12.50 -3.57 21.62
N GLY A 372 -12.50 -3.72 22.94
CA GLY A 372 -12.71 -4.96 23.66
C GLY A 372 -11.48 -5.34 24.51
N PRO A 373 -11.60 -6.37 25.38
CA PRO A 373 -10.53 -6.78 26.28
C PRO A 373 -9.38 -7.41 25.52
N GLU A 374 -8.16 -7.10 25.98
CA GLU A 374 -6.94 -7.71 25.43
C GLU A 374 -6.94 -9.21 25.60
N GLY A 375 -6.26 -9.91 24.68
CA GLY A 375 -6.18 -11.37 24.70
C GLY A 375 -7.44 -12.09 24.21
N LYS A 376 -8.53 -11.39 23.93
CA LYS A 376 -9.72 -12.00 23.33
C LYS A 376 -9.64 -11.95 21.79
N PRO A 377 -10.24 -12.93 21.09
CA PRO A 377 -10.23 -12.96 19.63
C PRO A 377 -10.88 -11.71 19.02
N LEU A 378 -10.33 -11.23 17.91
CA LEU A 378 -10.93 -10.18 17.12
C LEU A 378 -12.04 -10.78 16.26
N LEU A 379 -13.25 -10.24 16.36
CA LEU A 379 -14.30 -10.59 15.42
C LEU A 379 -13.94 -10.06 14.04
N GLY A 380 -13.64 -10.93 13.11
CA GLY A 380 -13.48 -10.60 11.68
C GLY A 380 -14.77 -10.04 11.12
N GLY A 381 -14.66 -9.23 10.07
CA GLY A 381 -15.74 -8.41 9.51
C GLY A 381 -16.95 -9.11 8.90
N GLU A 382 -17.13 -10.43 9.04
CA GLU A 382 -18.39 -11.08 8.73
C GLU A 382 -19.40 -10.83 9.86
N THR A 383 -20.30 -9.91 9.62
CA THR A 383 -21.52 -9.80 10.42
C THR A 383 -22.41 -10.97 10.05
N VAL A 384 -22.22 -12.12 10.68
CA VAL A 384 -23.23 -13.18 10.69
C VAL A 384 -24.44 -12.62 11.40
N ARG A 385 -25.40 -12.11 10.66
CA ARG A 385 -26.74 -11.85 11.16
C ARG A 385 -27.40 -13.22 11.32
N ALA A 386 -27.22 -13.82 12.48
CA ALA A 386 -28.06 -14.93 12.88
C ALA A 386 -29.50 -14.41 12.98
N LEU A 387 -30.29 -14.64 11.95
CA LEU A 387 -31.73 -14.58 12.04
C LEU A 387 -32.17 -15.75 12.92
N VAL A 388 -32.24 -15.50 14.22
CA VAL A 388 -32.99 -16.39 15.12
C VAL A 388 -34.45 -16.11 14.87
N ARG A 389 -35.16 -17.09 14.30
CA ARG A 389 -36.62 -17.14 14.28
C ARG A 389 -37.14 -17.49 15.65
#